data_6a66985d730ff2ccbd1e1aad2abde468
#
_entry.id   6a66985d730ff2ccbd1e1aad2abde468
#
_cell.length_a   1.000
_cell.length_b   1.000
_cell.length_c   1.000
_cell.angle_alpha   90.00
_cell.angle_beta   90.00
_cell.angle_gamma   90.00
#
_symmetry.space_group_name_H-M   'P 1'
#
loop_
_entity.id
_entity.type
_entity.pdbx_description
1 polymer ?
#
loop_
_entity_poly.entity_id
_entity_poly.type
_entity_poly.pdbx_seq_one_letter_code
_entity_poly.pdbx_strand_id
1 'polypeptide(L)'
;MSNTERLRLHWIFYILMALGLIALLIWSTMGEIARNPSREAIADLGQYGLVTVQLQTSPYPALPTGTIGLSFMLMNSRNVVFEPDSFSFEYGREGSDQPVSSGTAQPMSDGSGMLMANAQFPSVGTWWLRVNLAKDNYQDDVQFTIEVRPAQ
;
A
#
# COMPACT_ATOMS: atom_id res chain seq x y z
N MET A 1 30.80 41.20 24.74
CA MET A 1 29.49 40.67 24.29
C MET A 1 28.47 40.97 25.39
N SER A 2 27.44 41.73 25.06
CA SER A 2 26.36 42.06 26.01
C SER A 2 25.50 40.79 26.29
N ASN A 3 24.86 40.74 27.46
CA ASN A 3 24.00 39.59 27.80
C ASN A 3 22.86 39.37 26.79
N THR A 4 22.43 40.39 26.09
CA THR A 4 21.42 40.32 25.03
C THR A 4 21.90 39.62 23.76
N GLU A 5 23.20 39.71 23.41
CA GLU A 5 23.77 39.03 22.26
C GLU A 5 23.93 37.53 22.51
N ARG A 6 24.29 37.12 23.74
CA ARG A 6 24.37 35.72 24.14
C ARG A 6 22.98 35.05 24.12
N LEU A 7 21.96 35.75 24.60
CA LEU A 7 20.57 35.23 24.55
C LEU A 7 20.10 35.02 23.10
N ARG A 8 20.37 35.96 22.21
CA ARG A 8 20.00 35.85 20.79
C ARG A 8 20.71 34.67 20.10
N LEU A 9 21.99 34.44 20.43
CA LEU A 9 22.77 33.33 19.85
C LEU A 9 22.21 31.99 20.29
N HIS A 10 21.80 31.82 21.54
CA HIS A 10 21.18 30.60 22.03
C HIS A 10 19.83 30.32 21.34
N TRP A 11 19.00 31.33 21.13
CA TRP A 11 17.74 31.18 20.42
C TRP A 11 17.93 30.76 18.96
N ILE A 12 18.88 31.35 18.27
CA ILE A 12 19.23 30.94 16.87
C ILE A 12 19.68 29.48 16.81
N PHE A 13 20.48 29.06 17.79
CA PHE A 13 20.94 27.66 17.87
C PHE A 13 19.77 26.68 18.04
N TYR A 14 18.83 26.96 18.94
CA TYR A 14 17.66 26.12 19.14
C TYR A 14 16.74 26.07 17.93
N ILE A 15 16.54 27.19 17.25
CA ILE A 15 15.75 27.25 16.01
C ILE A 15 16.41 26.41 14.92
N LEU A 16 17.72 26.52 14.71
CA LEU A 16 18.44 25.70 13.72
C LEU A 16 18.39 24.21 14.04
N MET A 17 18.51 23.86 15.32
CA MET A 17 18.42 22.48 15.77
C MET A 17 17.00 21.89 15.54
N ALA A 18 15.96 22.66 15.84
CA ALA A 18 14.58 22.29 15.60
C ALA A 18 14.28 22.12 14.09
N LEU A 19 14.75 23.03 13.25
CA LEU A 19 14.62 22.94 11.80
C LEU A 19 15.36 21.73 11.23
N GLY A 20 16.55 21.42 11.73
CA GLY A 20 17.32 20.24 11.37
C GLY A 20 16.59 18.94 11.71
N LEU A 21 15.99 18.85 12.90
CA LEU A 21 15.17 17.71 13.33
C LEU A 21 13.92 17.53 12.45
N ILE A 22 13.23 18.62 12.13
CA ILE A 22 12.06 18.58 11.26
C ILE A 22 12.45 18.11 9.85
N ALA A 23 13.54 18.63 9.30
CA ALA A 23 14.05 18.21 7.98
C ALA A 23 14.42 16.72 7.96
N LEU A 24 15.01 16.21 9.03
CA LEU A 24 15.40 14.81 9.17
C LEU A 24 14.18 13.89 9.28
N LEU A 25 13.13 14.32 10.00
CA LEU A 25 11.85 13.60 10.08
C LEU A 25 11.15 13.56 8.72
N ILE A 26 11.11 14.68 7.98
CA ILE A 26 10.51 14.74 6.64
C ILE A 26 11.28 13.81 5.69
N TRP A 27 12.60 13.83 5.73
CA TRP A 27 13.42 12.95 4.88
C TRP A 27 13.19 11.46 5.20
N SER A 28 13.14 11.11 6.48
CA SER A 28 12.89 9.72 6.92
C SER A 28 11.53 9.22 6.41
N THR A 29 10.46 10.01 6.56
CA THR A 29 9.12 9.65 6.10
C THR A 29 9.01 9.59 4.57
N MET A 30 9.62 10.53 3.85
CA MET A 30 9.65 10.50 2.39
C MET A 30 10.41 9.27 1.85
N GLY A 31 11.47 8.84 2.52
CA GLY A 31 12.23 7.65 2.15
C GLY A 31 11.43 6.36 2.25
N GLU A 32 10.53 6.23 3.24
CA GLU A 32 9.67 5.05 3.38
C GLU A 32 8.54 5.01 2.36
N ILE A 33 7.90 6.14 2.09
CA ILE A 33 6.85 6.26 1.07
C ILE A 33 7.40 5.92 -0.33
N ALA A 34 8.62 6.36 -0.64
CA ALA A 34 9.28 6.03 -1.90
C ALA A 34 9.71 4.55 -1.99
N ARG A 35 9.88 3.86 -0.84
CA ARG A 35 10.31 2.46 -0.78
C ARG A 35 9.18 1.46 -0.99
N ASN A 36 7.95 1.79 -0.61
CA ASN A 36 6.79 0.91 -0.77
C ASN A 36 5.51 1.71 -1.03
N PRO A 37 5.30 2.20 -2.27
CA PRO A 37 4.13 3.00 -2.59
C PRO A 37 2.86 2.17 -2.48
N SER A 38 1.84 2.72 -1.84
CA SER A 38 0.48 2.19 -1.89
C SER A 38 -0.11 2.43 -3.28
N ARG A 39 -0.70 1.40 -3.86
CA ARG A 39 -1.47 1.48 -5.09
C ARG A 39 -2.94 1.52 -4.73
N GLU A 40 -3.70 2.35 -5.41
CA GLU A 40 -5.11 2.55 -5.10
C GLU A 40 -5.96 2.28 -6.34
N ALA A 41 -7.10 1.65 -6.12
CA ALA A 41 -8.15 1.47 -7.12
C ALA A 41 -9.51 1.62 -6.44
N ILE A 42 -10.53 1.98 -7.22
CA ILE A 42 -11.87 2.26 -6.69
C ILE A 42 -12.84 1.24 -7.27
N ALA A 43 -13.55 0.55 -6.40
CA ALA A 43 -14.66 -0.33 -6.74
C ALA A 43 -16.00 0.34 -6.43
N ASP A 44 -17.03 0.06 -7.23
CA ASP A 44 -18.39 0.53 -6.99
C ASP A 44 -19.26 -0.63 -6.52
N LEU A 45 -19.62 -0.62 -5.25
CA LEU A 45 -20.49 -1.63 -4.64
C LEU A 45 -21.93 -1.16 -4.48
N GLY A 46 -22.41 -0.36 -5.43
CA GLY A 46 -23.81 0.05 -5.52
C GLY A 46 -24.29 0.77 -4.27
N GLN A 47 -25.18 0.16 -3.49
CA GLN A 47 -25.73 0.79 -2.26
C GLN A 47 -24.66 1.09 -1.19
N TYR A 48 -23.55 0.39 -1.20
CA TYR A 48 -22.42 0.64 -0.28
C TYR A 48 -21.52 1.77 -0.77
N GLY A 49 -21.72 2.23 -2.01
CA GLY A 49 -20.96 3.31 -2.63
C GLY A 49 -19.57 2.90 -3.09
N LEU A 50 -18.74 3.90 -3.26
CA LEU A 50 -17.36 3.70 -3.71
C LEU A 50 -16.47 3.20 -2.55
N VAL A 51 -15.72 2.12 -2.83
CA VAL A 51 -14.75 1.54 -1.92
C VAL A 51 -13.37 1.68 -2.53
N THR A 52 -12.48 2.35 -1.83
CA THR A 52 -11.07 2.45 -2.20
C THR A 52 -10.35 1.21 -1.72
N VAL A 53 -9.74 0.48 -2.64
CA VAL A 53 -8.87 -0.66 -2.37
C VAL A 53 -7.43 -0.20 -2.48
N GLN A 54 -6.69 -0.26 -1.39
CA GLN A 54 -5.26 0.03 -1.34
C GLN A 54 -4.48 -1.27 -1.30
N LEU A 55 -3.44 -1.38 -2.14
CA LEU A 55 -2.55 -2.52 -2.21
C LEU A 55 -1.11 -2.12 -1.88
N GLN A 56 -0.48 -2.86 -1.00
CA GLN A 56 0.95 -2.84 -0.75
C GLN A 56 1.55 -4.24 -0.96
N THR A 57 2.79 -4.29 -1.41
CA THR A 57 3.54 -5.55 -1.62
C THR A 57 4.75 -5.60 -0.71
N SER A 58 5.06 -6.76 -0.14
CA SER A 58 6.24 -6.96 0.70
C SER A 58 6.94 -8.27 0.31
N PRO A 59 8.23 -8.21 -0.08
CA PRO A 59 9.08 -7.05 -0.24
C PRO A 59 8.66 -6.12 -1.40
N TYR A 60 9.15 -4.89 -1.37
CA TYR A 60 9.04 -3.95 -2.48
C TYR A 60 10.44 -3.53 -2.96
N PRO A 61 10.71 -3.58 -4.27
CA PRO A 61 9.89 -4.14 -5.32
C PRO A 61 9.65 -5.65 -5.16
N ALA A 62 8.59 -6.16 -5.78
CA ALA A 62 8.30 -7.58 -5.78
C ALA A 62 9.43 -8.35 -6.48
N LEU A 63 9.82 -9.48 -5.91
CA LEU A 63 10.92 -10.33 -6.41
C LEU A 63 10.35 -11.57 -7.11
N PRO A 64 11.01 -12.08 -8.16
CA PRO A 64 10.62 -13.32 -8.77
C PRO A 64 10.98 -14.50 -7.86
N THR A 65 10.26 -15.62 -8.01
CA THR A 65 10.52 -16.91 -7.32
C THR A 65 10.41 -16.90 -5.80
N GLY A 66 10.09 -15.76 -5.19
CA GLY A 66 9.83 -15.63 -3.75
C GLY A 66 8.35 -15.52 -3.45
N THR A 67 7.99 -15.71 -2.17
CA THR A 67 6.65 -15.38 -1.68
C THR A 67 6.56 -13.88 -1.45
N ILE A 68 5.60 -13.23 -2.10
CA ILE A 68 5.30 -11.81 -1.96
C ILE A 68 4.05 -11.68 -1.08
N GLY A 69 4.18 -10.98 0.03
CA GLY A 69 3.02 -10.59 0.84
C GLY A 69 2.23 -9.50 0.12
N LEU A 70 0.94 -9.70 0.02
CA LEU A 70 -0.03 -8.72 -0.47
C LEU A 70 -0.85 -8.24 0.72
N SER A 71 -0.85 -6.94 0.95
CA SER A 71 -1.65 -6.32 2.00
C SER A 71 -2.69 -5.42 1.37
N PHE A 72 -3.94 -5.66 1.69
CA PHE A 72 -5.06 -4.88 1.17
C PHE A 72 -5.73 -4.15 2.31
N MET A 73 -6.04 -2.88 2.10
CA MET A 73 -6.90 -2.09 2.97
C MET A 73 -8.07 -1.56 2.15
N LEU A 74 -9.28 -1.80 2.62
CA LEU A 74 -10.50 -1.35 1.98
C LEU A 74 -11.12 -0.24 2.82
N MET A 75 -11.40 0.89 2.19
CA MET A 75 -12.02 2.03 2.85
C MET A 75 -13.20 2.54 2.05
N ASN A 76 -14.29 2.85 2.73
CA ASN A 76 -15.42 3.51 2.09
C ASN A 76 -15.15 5.02 1.87
N SER A 77 -16.06 5.73 1.24
CA SER A 77 -15.96 7.17 0.96
C SER A 77 -15.85 8.06 2.21
N ARG A 78 -16.07 7.51 3.41
CA ARG A 78 -15.89 8.21 4.70
C ARG A 78 -14.59 7.87 5.40
N ASN A 79 -13.65 7.20 4.71
CA ASN A 79 -12.39 6.68 5.26
C ASN A 79 -12.59 5.73 6.46
N VAL A 80 -13.68 4.98 6.46
CA VAL A 80 -13.92 3.91 7.43
C VAL A 80 -13.60 2.59 6.77
N VAL A 81 -12.97 1.68 7.52
CA VAL A 81 -12.65 0.33 7.05
C VAL A 81 -13.92 -0.36 6.55
N PHE A 82 -13.84 -0.91 5.36
CA PHE A 82 -14.93 -1.65 4.71
C PHE A 82 -14.62 -3.14 4.76
N GLU A 83 -15.55 -3.92 5.29
CA GLU A 83 -15.43 -5.37 5.37
C GLU A 83 -16.33 -6.03 4.31
N PRO A 84 -15.75 -6.60 3.25
CA PRO A 84 -16.49 -7.36 2.24
C PRO A 84 -16.90 -8.73 2.79
N ASP A 85 -17.94 -9.33 2.22
CA ASP A 85 -18.34 -10.71 2.55
C ASP A 85 -17.42 -11.72 1.85
N SER A 86 -16.90 -11.36 0.68
CA SER A 86 -15.89 -12.14 -0.01
C SER A 86 -14.83 -11.24 -0.64
N PHE A 87 -13.59 -11.72 -0.59
CA PHE A 87 -12.45 -11.06 -1.18
C PHE A 87 -11.52 -12.12 -1.79
N SER A 88 -11.39 -12.08 -3.11
CA SER A 88 -10.51 -12.98 -3.85
C SER A 88 -9.66 -12.19 -4.82
N PHE A 89 -8.57 -12.77 -5.24
CA PHE A 89 -7.70 -12.18 -6.25
C PHE A 89 -7.20 -13.24 -7.23
N GLU A 90 -6.87 -12.78 -8.41
CA GLU A 90 -6.17 -13.54 -9.43
C GLU A 90 -5.09 -12.67 -10.05
N TYR A 91 -4.05 -13.27 -10.57
CA TYR A 91 -2.98 -12.52 -11.21
C TYR A 91 -2.42 -13.27 -12.41
N GLY A 92 -1.95 -12.50 -13.36
CA GLY A 92 -1.38 -13.00 -14.60
C GLY A 92 -0.33 -12.04 -15.17
N ARG A 93 0.33 -12.48 -16.22
CA ARG A 93 1.34 -11.67 -16.89
C ARG A 93 0.68 -10.63 -17.80
N GLU A 94 1.24 -9.44 -17.85
CA GLU A 94 0.81 -8.42 -18.80
C GLU A 94 0.87 -8.96 -20.25
N GLY A 95 -0.18 -8.67 -21.02
CA GLY A 95 -0.34 -9.21 -22.38
C GLY A 95 -1.03 -10.57 -22.48
N SER A 96 -1.41 -11.18 -21.34
CA SER A 96 -2.24 -12.38 -21.27
C SER A 96 -3.45 -12.14 -20.37
N ASP A 97 -4.64 -12.46 -20.84
CA ASP A 97 -5.87 -12.36 -20.05
C ASP A 97 -6.09 -13.58 -19.13
N GLN A 98 -5.25 -14.61 -19.29
CA GLN A 98 -5.36 -15.81 -18.47
C GLN A 98 -4.61 -15.65 -17.16
N PRO A 99 -5.27 -15.91 -16.01
CA PRO A 99 -4.60 -15.89 -14.72
C PRO A 99 -3.60 -17.06 -14.62
N VAL A 100 -2.45 -16.78 -14.04
CA VAL A 100 -1.45 -17.79 -13.69
C VAL A 100 -1.82 -18.46 -12.38
N SER A 101 -2.42 -17.71 -11.47
CA SER A 101 -2.86 -18.21 -10.17
C SER A 101 -3.92 -17.29 -9.56
N SER A 102 -4.59 -17.79 -8.54
CA SER A 102 -5.61 -17.10 -7.79
C SER A 102 -5.53 -17.44 -6.30
N GLY A 103 -6.17 -16.63 -5.45
CA GLY A 103 -6.22 -16.87 -4.03
C GLY A 103 -7.28 -16.04 -3.34
N THR A 104 -7.37 -16.21 -2.02
CA THR A 104 -8.21 -15.41 -1.13
C THR A 104 -7.34 -14.71 -0.11
N ALA A 105 -7.73 -13.50 0.30
CA ALA A 105 -7.07 -12.82 1.39
C ALA A 105 -7.79 -13.10 2.71
N GLN A 106 -7.00 -13.16 3.78
CA GLN A 106 -7.50 -13.40 5.14
C GLN A 106 -7.38 -12.13 5.97
N PRO A 107 -8.36 -11.82 6.83
CA PRO A 107 -8.25 -10.69 7.72
C PRO A 107 -7.11 -10.88 8.72
N MET A 108 -6.39 -9.80 9.01
CA MET A 108 -5.38 -9.81 10.07
C MET A 108 -6.05 -9.92 11.44
N SER A 109 -5.44 -10.70 12.32
CA SER A 109 -5.94 -10.93 13.68
C SER A 109 -5.75 -9.73 14.63
N ASP A 110 -5.09 -8.68 14.19
CA ASP A 110 -4.79 -7.48 14.99
C ASP A 110 -5.93 -6.44 15.04
N GLY A 111 -7.04 -6.72 14.35
CA GLY A 111 -8.20 -5.82 14.30
C GLY A 111 -7.98 -4.57 13.42
N SER A 112 -6.91 -4.51 12.64
CA SER A 112 -6.62 -3.38 11.73
C SER A 112 -7.60 -3.26 10.56
N GLY A 113 -8.34 -4.32 10.26
CA GLY A 113 -9.19 -4.42 9.07
C GLY A 113 -8.40 -4.66 7.78
N MET A 114 -7.10 -4.91 7.88
CA MET A 114 -6.27 -5.29 6.74
C MET A 114 -6.51 -6.73 6.35
N LEU A 115 -6.51 -6.98 5.03
CA LEU A 115 -6.54 -8.33 4.46
C LEU A 115 -5.15 -8.68 3.95
N MET A 116 -4.70 -9.89 4.26
CA MET A 116 -3.39 -10.39 3.87
C MET A 116 -3.51 -11.60 2.97
N ALA A 117 -2.65 -11.65 1.96
CA ALA A 117 -2.51 -12.79 1.07
C ALA A 117 -1.05 -12.97 0.66
N ASN A 118 -0.77 -14.09 0.02
CA ASN A 118 0.54 -14.38 -0.56
C ASN A 118 0.40 -14.68 -2.05
N ALA A 119 1.35 -14.20 -2.83
CA ALA A 119 1.46 -14.49 -4.26
C ALA A 119 2.90 -14.92 -4.60
N GLN A 120 3.06 -15.62 -5.71
CA GLN A 120 4.37 -15.99 -6.26
C GLN A 120 4.41 -15.64 -7.74
N PHE A 121 5.34 -14.76 -8.09
CA PHE A 121 5.54 -14.35 -9.48
C PHE A 121 6.71 -15.14 -10.07
N PRO A 122 6.48 -16.03 -11.05
CA PRO A 122 7.53 -16.92 -11.54
C PRO A 122 8.62 -16.24 -12.37
N SER A 123 8.41 -14.99 -12.81
CA SER A 123 9.37 -14.27 -13.63
C SER A 123 9.34 -12.76 -13.39
N VAL A 124 10.42 -12.09 -13.74
CA VAL A 124 10.50 -10.62 -13.80
C VAL A 124 9.56 -10.07 -14.89
N GLY A 125 9.13 -8.85 -14.72
CA GLY A 125 8.30 -8.12 -15.66
C GLY A 125 7.06 -7.52 -15.01
N THR A 126 6.14 -7.08 -15.84
CA THR A 126 4.88 -6.48 -15.43
C THR A 126 3.80 -7.54 -15.31
N TRP A 127 3.08 -7.51 -14.20
CA TRP A 127 2.00 -8.43 -13.86
C TRP A 127 0.75 -7.64 -13.54
N TRP A 128 -0.40 -8.13 -13.95
CA TRP A 128 -1.68 -7.63 -13.48
C TRP A 128 -2.16 -8.45 -12.28
N LEU A 129 -2.80 -7.79 -11.34
CA LEU A 129 -3.49 -8.38 -10.21
C LEU A 129 -4.93 -7.85 -10.21
N ARG A 130 -5.89 -8.71 -10.43
CA ARG A 130 -7.32 -8.40 -10.36
C ARG A 130 -7.86 -8.87 -9.02
N VAL A 131 -8.55 -7.97 -8.35
CA VAL A 131 -9.20 -8.22 -7.06
C VAL A 131 -10.69 -8.17 -7.25
N ASN A 132 -11.38 -9.22 -6.84
CA ASN A 132 -12.83 -9.31 -6.83
C ASN A 132 -13.32 -9.17 -5.40
N LEU A 133 -14.22 -8.26 -5.17
CA LEU A 133 -14.85 -8.01 -3.87
C LEU A 133 -16.36 -8.04 -4.01
N ALA A 134 -17.03 -8.62 -3.01
CA ALA A 134 -18.48 -8.67 -2.97
C ALA A 134 -19.01 -8.37 -1.57
N LYS A 135 -20.17 -7.71 -1.53
CA LYS A 135 -20.96 -7.42 -0.33
C LYS A 135 -22.44 -7.61 -0.66
N ASP A 136 -23.10 -8.56 0.01
CA ASP A 136 -24.45 -9.01 -0.31
C ASP A 136 -24.58 -9.39 -1.80
N ASN A 137 -25.46 -8.69 -2.54
CA ASN A 137 -25.69 -8.92 -3.98
C ASN A 137 -24.85 -8.01 -4.89
N TYR A 138 -23.94 -7.20 -4.34
CA TYR A 138 -23.09 -6.29 -5.10
C TYR A 138 -21.68 -6.86 -5.19
N GLN A 139 -21.14 -6.82 -6.40
CA GLN A 139 -19.76 -7.24 -6.65
C GLN A 139 -19.13 -6.30 -7.66
N ASP A 140 -17.85 -6.10 -7.52
CA ASP A 140 -17.03 -5.35 -8.46
C ASP A 140 -15.59 -5.89 -8.46
N ASP A 141 -14.85 -5.58 -9.51
CA ASP A 141 -13.45 -5.94 -9.62
C ASP A 141 -12.58 -4.71 -9.87
N VAL A 142 -11.38 -4.73 -9.32
CA VAL A 142 -10.36 -3.72 -9.55
C VAL A 142 -9.06 -4.36 -9.97
N GLN A 143 -8.28 -3.68 -10.79
CA GLN A 143 -7.02 -4.20 -11.31
C GLN A 143 -5.85 -3.30 -10.91
N PHE A 144 -4.77 -3.95 -10.48
CA PHE A 144 -3.50 -3.32 -10.15
C PHE A 144 -2.41 -3.82 -11.09
N THR A 145 -1.38 -3.01 -11.26
CA THR A 145 -0.15 -3.40 -11.94
C THR A 145 0.97 -3.59 -10.93
N ILE A 146 1.67 -4.71 -11.00
CA ILE A 146 2.81 -5.05 -10.14
C ILE A 146 4.05 -5.23 -11.02
N GLU A 147 5.10 -4.47 -10.73
CA GLU A 147 6.42 -4.70 -11.31
C GLU A 147 7.20 -5.69 -10.47
N VAL A 148 7.62 -6.78 -11.08
CA VAL A 148 8.52 -7.77 -10.49
C VAL A 148 9.92 -7.53 -11.03
N ARG A 149 10.86 -7.21 -10.14
CA ARG A 149 12.25 -6.87 -10.50
C ARG A 149 13.21 -7.93 -9.98
N PRO A 150 14.37 -8.13 -10.65
CA PRO A 150 15.39 -9.02 -10.11
C PRO A 150 15.91 -8.49 -8.77
N ALA A 151 16.39 -9.38 -7.91
CA ALA A 151 17.11 -8.99 -6.71
C ALA A 151 18.38 -8.22 -7.10
N GLN A 152 18.60 -7.08 -6.46
CA GLN A 152 19.80 -6.26 -6.64
C GLN A 152 20.92 -6.76 -5.71
#